data_99405d9f7597baf085ffc22e36952331
#
_entry.id   99405d9f7597baf085ffc22e36952331
#
_cell.length_a   1.000
_cell.length_b   1.000
_cell.length_c   1.000
_cell.angle_alpha   90.00
_cell.angle_beta   90.00
_cell.angle_gamma   90.00
#
_symmetry.space_group_name_H-M   'P 1'
#
loop_
_entity.id
_entity.type
_entity.pdbx_description
1 polymer ?
#
loop_
_entity_poly.entity_id
_entity_poly.type
_entity_poly.pdbx_seq_one_letter_code
_entity_poly.pdbx_strand_id
1 'polypeptide(L)'
;DAGQRRSATAAALVNGTAAHALDFDDVQFNAHPSTVLVPAILAEAERSGASGLKALQAYVLGYEVWGELHSREKNSYHDKGWHPTAVMGPMAATAAAAFLRGLDAGATRVALSLAASFTGGVVANFGSMAKPMHAGRAASSAIHAVNLAEAGFTAGEDGIGAPDGLLAALSPHGSVNRDAATGLGSRWFSTTTPLIFKKYPVCFSSHRPIDAILD
;
A
#
# COMPACT_ATOMS: atom_id res chain seq x y z
N ASP A 1 2.88 12.22 -20.67
CA ASP A 1 2.58 11.94 -22.09
C ASP A 1 1.22 11.26 -22.19
N ALA A 2 0.18 12.06 -22.41
CA ALA A 2 -1.18 11.57 -22.61
C ALA A 2 -1.21 10.58 -23.79
N GLY A 3 -1.69 9.36 -23.55
CA GLY A 3 -1.93 8.36 -24.57
C GLY A 3 -0.80 7.34 -24.84
N GLN A 4 0.33 7.41 -24.16
CA GLN A 4 1.34 6.35 -24.31
C GLN A 4 1.00 5.12 -23.46
N ARG A 5 0.82 3.99 -24.12
CA ARG A 5 0.67 2.69 -23.44
C ARG A 5 2.01 2.25 -22.84
N ARG A 6 1.98 1.80 -21.59
CA ARG A 6 3.12 1.27 -20.83
C ARG A 6 2.73 -0.07 -20.21
N SER A 7 3.72 -0.81 -19.70
CA SER A 7 3.42 -1.98 -18.86
C SER A 7 2.68 -1.54 -17.61
N ALA A 8 1.84 -2.40 -17.04
CA ALA A 8 1.09 -2.08 -15.81
C ALA A 8 2.02 -1.67 -14.66
N THR A 9 3.19 -2.31 -14.51
CA THR A 9 4.21 -1.94 -13.52
C THR A 9 4.76 -0.53 -13.73
N ALA A 10 5.07 -0.16 -14.97
CA ALA A 10 5.57 1.19 -15.28
C ALA A 10 4.47 2.25 -15.11
N ALA A 11 3.23 1.95 -15.51
CA ALA A 11 2.08 2.85 -15.33
C ALA A 11 1.81 3.09 -13.82
N ALA A 12 1.81 2.03 -13.00
CA ALA A 12 1.63 2.15 -11.56
C ALA A 12 2.74 2.98 -10.89
N LEU A 13 4.01 2.80 -11.31
CA LEU A 13 5.12 3.60 -10.81
C LEU A 13 4.92 5.10 -11.08
N VAL A 14 4.64 5.44 -12.34
CA VAL A 14 4.52 6.85 -12.77
C VAL A 14 3.28 7.49 -12.13
N ASN A 15 2.13 6.82 -12.21
CA ASN A 15 0.87 7.37 -11.70
C ASN A 15 0.87 7.48 -10.17
N GLY A 16 1.45 6.51 -9.44
CA GLY A 16 1.56 6.57 -7.99
C GLY A 16 2.52 7.67 -7.53
N THR A 17 3.62 7.88 -8.24
CA THR A 17 4.54 8.99 -7.97
C THR A 17 3.84 10.34 -8.22
N ALA A 18 3.12 10.48 -9.32
CA ALA A 18 2.39 11.69 -9.65
C ALA A 18 1.24 11.97 -8.67
N ALA A 19 0.50 10.93 -8.25
CA ALA A 19 -0.60 11.05 -7.29
C ALA A 19 -0.15 11.59 -5.93
N HIS A 20 1.09 11.31 -5.53
CA HIS A 20 1.65 11.75 -4.26
C HIS A 20 2.55 13.00 -4.36
N ALA A 21 2.74 13.55 -5.57
CA ALA A 21 3.74 14.60 -5.82
C ALA A 21 3.46 15.91 -5.07
N LEU A 22 2.19 16.27 -4.90
CA LEU A 22 1.77 17.50 -4.21
C LEU A 22 1.42 17.26 -2.73
N ASP A 23 1.55 16.03 -2.25
CA ASP A 23 1.08 15.63 -0.92
C ASP A 23 -0.39 16.08 -0.66
N PHE A 24 -1.20 16.14 -1.73
CA PHE A 24 -2.61 16.54 -1.75
C PHE A 24 -3.50 15.32 -2.06
N ASP A 25 -3.43 14.38 -1.19
CA ASP A 25 -4.07 13.08 -1.23
C ASP A 25 -4.84 12.80 0.06
N ASP A 26 -5.13 11.56 0.32
CA ASP A 26 -5.75 11.13 1.57
C ASP A 26 -4.70 10.76 2.64
N VAL A 27 -5.18 10.67 3.87
CA VAL A 27 -4.40 10.18 5.02
C VAL A 27 -5.21 9.18 5.80
N GLN A 28 -4.63 8.02 6.07
CA GLN A 28 -5.08 7.08 7.08
C GLN A 28 -3.94 6.10 7.41
N PHE A 29 -4.00 5.46 8.57
CA PHE A 29 -2.99 4.48 9.02
C PHE A 29 -1.56 5.06 9.06
N ASN A 30 -1.42 6.34 9.37
CA ASN A 30 -0.16 7.10 9.27
C ASN A 30 0.48 7.04 7.87
N ALA A 31 -0.32 6.85 6.83
CA ALA A 31 0.09 6.60 5.46
C ALA A 31 -0.85 7.29 4.46
N HIS A 32 -0.64 7.01 3.17
CA HIS A 32 -1.38 7.58 2.04
C HIS A 32 -1.93 6.45 1.15
N PRO A 33 -3.04 5.78 1.56
CA PRO A 33 -3.49 4.56 0.92
C PRO A 33 -3.83 4.71 -0.57
N SER A 34 -4.56 5.76 -0.95
CA SER A 34 -5.01 5.90 -2.34
C SER A 34 -3.88 6.15 -3.31
N THR A 35 -2.76 6.77 -2.89
CA THR A 35 -1.61 7.02 -3.77
C THR A 35 -0.90 5.73 -4.21
N VAL A 36 -1.15 4.63 -3.52
CA VAL A 36 -0.63 3.30 -3.86
C VAL A 36 -1.72 2.43 -4.48
N LEU A 37 -2.89 2.34 -3.84
CA LEU A 37 -3.97 1.44 -4.25
C LEU A 37 -4.54 1.83 -5.61
N VAL A 38 -4.88 3.11 -5.80
CA VAL A 38 -5.53 3.55 -7.05
C VAL A 38 -4.64 3.33 -8.27
N PRO A 39 -3.36 3.75 -8.30
CA PRO A 39 -2.49 3.50 -9.45
C PRO A 39 -2.26 2.02 -9.76
N ALA A 40 -2.09 1.18 -8.73
CA ALA A 40 -1.93 -0.26 -8.92
C ALA A 40 -3.22 -0.89 -9.49
N ILE A 41 -4.37 -0.55 -8.92
CA ILE A 41 -5.67 -1.08 -9.34
C ILE A 41 -6.03 -0.63 -10.75
N LEU A 42 -5.87 0.64 -11.08
CA LEU A 42 -6.18 1.14 -12.42
C LEU A 42 -5.29 0.50 -13.48
N ALA A 43 -3.97 0.43 -13.23
CA ALA A 43 -3.05 -0.20 -14.16
C ALA A 43 -3.38 -1.68 -14.39
N GLU A 44 -3.78 -2.39 -13.34
CA GLU A 44 -4.12 -3.81 -13.41
C GLU A 44 -5.52 -4.03 -14.02
N ALA A 45 -6.50 -3.18 -13.67
CA ALA A 45 -7.86 -3.24 -14.22
C ALA A 45 -7.87 -2.95 -15.73
N GLU A 46 -7.11 -1.95 -16.18
CA GLU A 46 -6.96 -1.66 -17.62
C GLU A 46 -6.29 -2.82 -18.36
N ARG A 47 -5.26 -3.44 -17.78
CA ARG A 47 -4.58 -4.60 -18.36
C ARG A 47 -5.52 -5.80 -18.51
N SER A 48 -6.35 -6.06 -17.50
CA SER A 48 -7.24 -7.23 -17.44
C SER A 48 -8.62 -6.99 -18.02
N GLY A 49 -8.98 -5.75 -18.37
CA GLY A 49 -10.33 -5.39 -18.81
C GLY A 49 -11.36 -5.51 -17.67
N ALA A 50 -10.96 -5.32 -16.42
CA ALA A 50 -11.84 -5.45 -15.26
C ALA A 50 -12.91 -4.33 -15.25
N SER A 51 -14.11 -4.65 -14.73
CA SER A 51 -15.17 -3.66 -14.56
C SER A 51 -14.83 -2.67 -13.45
N GLY A 52 -15.46 -1.47 -13.50
CA GLY A 52 -15.33 -0.47 -12.44
C GLY A 52 -15.77 -1.01 -11.07
N LEU A 53 -16.81 -1.85 -11.01
CA LEU A 53 -17.23 -2.49 -9.78
C LEU A 53 -16.13 -3.40 -9.21
N LYS A 54 -15.47 -4.20 -10.05
CA LYS A 54 -14.37 -5.07 -9.62
C LYS A 54 -13.17 -4.24 -9.14
N ALA A 55 -12.89 -3.10 -9.77
CA ALA A 55 -11.85 -2.17 -9.33
C ALA A 55 -12.17 -1.57 -7.94
N LEU A 56 -13.43 -1.18 -7.68
CA LEU A 56 -13.86 -0.70 -6.36
C LEU A 56 -13.76 -1.79 -5.29
N GLN A 57 -14.15 -3.02 -5.61
CA GLN A 57 -13.99 -4.17 -4.70
C GLN A 57 -12.52 -4.42 -4.37
N ALA A 58 -11.62 -4.32 -5.36
CA ALA A 58 -10.18 -4.43 -5.16
C ALA A 58 -9.64 -3.32 -4.25
N TYR A 59 -10.17 -2.10 -4.39
CA TYR A 59 -9.78 -0.99 -3.53
C TYR A 59 -10.17 -1.25 -2.07
N VAL A 60 -11.42 -1.64 -1.82
CA VAL A 60 -11.89 -1.99 -0.47
C VAL A 60 -11.03 -3.10 0.12
N LEU A 61 -10.79 -4.19 -0.63
CA LEU A 61 -9.95 -5.30 -0.16
C LEU A 61 -8.53 -4.84 0.18
N GLY A 62 -7.89 -4.05 -0.67
CA GLY A 62 -6.56 -3.51 -0.39
C GLY A 62 -6.55 -2.60 0.85
N TYR A 63 -7.58 -1.78 1.03
CA TYR A 63 -7.74 -0.94 2.21
C TYR A 63 -7.88 -1.77 3.51
N GLU A 64 -8.67 -2.85 3.47
CA GLU A 64 -8.84 -3.75 4.61
C GLU A 64 -7.52 -4.45 4.98
N VAL A 65 -6.75 -4.92 3.99
CA VAL A 65 -5.43 -5.51 4.22
C VAL A 65 -4.48 -4.49 4.84
N TRP A 66 -4.53 -3.23 4.39
CA TRP A 66 -3.73 -2.14 4.97
C TRP A 66 -4.08 -1.90 6.43
N GLY A 67 -5.38 -1.77 6.73
CA GLY A 67 -5.89 -1.57 8.09
C GLY A 67 -5.51 -2.72 9.02
N GLU A 68 -5.61 -3.95 8.53
CA GLU A 68 -5.20 -5.14 9.28
C GLU A 68 -3.70 -5.10 9.63
N LEU A 69 -2.84 -4.83 8.65
CA LEU A 69 -1.39 -4.74 8.87
C LEU A 69 -1.04 -3.60 9.84
N HIS A 70 -1.69 -2.44 9.69
CA HIS A 70 -1.49 -1.30 10.58
C HIS A 70 -1.91 -1.61 12.01
N SER A 71 -3.03 -2.31 12.20
CA SER A 71 -3.57 -2.63 13.53
C SER A 71 -2.67 -3.54 14.38
N ARG A 72 -1.73 -4.22 13.75
CA ARG A 72 -0.82 -5.19 14.39
C ARG A 72 0.33 -4.53 15.14
N GLU A 73 0.67 -3.28 14.82
CA GLU A 73 1.74 -2.53 15.48
C GLU A 73 1.16 -1.26 16.12
N LYS A 74 1.38 -1.12 17.43
CA LYS A 74 0.91 0.04 18.20
C LYS A 74 1.81 1.26 18.06
N ASN A 75 3.10 1.02 17.74
CA ASN A 75 4.08 2.08 17.58
C ASN A 75 4.12 2.56 16.14
N SER A 76 4.52 3.80 15.95
CA SER A 76 4.66 4.33 14.59
C SER A 76 5.88 3.73 13.88
N TYR A 77 5.71 3.24 12.67
CA TYR A 77 6.85 2.83 11.85
C TYR A 77 7.83 3.96 11.56
N HIS A 78 7.37 5.22 11.66
CA HIS A 78 8.25 6.40 11.57
C HIS A 78 9.33 6.40 12.66
N ASP A 79 9.05 5.85 13.85
CA ASP A 79 9.98 5.80 14.97
C ASP A 79 11.24 4.99 14.63
N LYS A 80 11.11 4.02 13.71
CA LYS A 80 12.24 3.26 13.16
C LYS A 80 12.76 3.82 11.83
N GLY A 81 12.21 4.94 11.39
CA GLY A 81 12.62 5.61 10.16
C GLY A 81 11.96 5.07 8.88
N TRP A 82 10.90 4.27 8.99
CA TRP A 82 10.18 3.76 7.82
C TRP A 82 9.05 4.68 7.40
N HIS A 83 8.85 4.85 6.11
CA HIS A 83 7.65 5.48 5.55
C HIS A 83 6.51 4.44 5.44
N PRO A 84 5.44 4.52 6.25
CA PRO A 84 4.39 3.50 6.26
C PRO A 84 3.75 3.25 4.90
N THR A 85 3.59 4.29 4.07
CA THR A 85 3.11 4.17 2.68
C THR A 85 3.98 3.21 1.85
N ALA A 86 5.30 3.25 2.05
CA ALA A 86 6.26 2.46 1.29
C ALA A 86 6.41 1.03 1.82
N VAL A 87 6.10 0.79 3.09
CA VAL A 87 6.32 -0.53 3.70
C VAL A 87 5.04 -1.34 3.87
N MET A 88 3.86 -0.71 3.97
CA MET A 88 2.57 -1.39 4.03
C MET A 88 1.89 -1.47 2.64
N GLY A 89 2.08 -0.42 1.84
CA GLY A 89 1.45 -0.30 0.53
C GLY A 89 1.67 -1.48 -0.41
N PRO A 90 2.88 -2.05 -0.52
CA PRO A 90 3.11 -3.19 -1.40
C PRO A 90 2.22 -4.39 -1.10
N MET A 91 2.00 -4.76 0.17
CA MET A 91 1.13 -5.89 0.54
C MET A 91 -0.34 -5.59 0.23
N ALA A 92 -0.82 -4.41 0.62
CA ALA A 92 -2.19 -4.00 0.38
C ALA A 92 -2.53 -3.96 -1.12
N ALA A 93 -1.65 -3.36 -1.92
CA ALA A 93 -1.83 -3.30 -3.37
C ALA A 93 -1.64 -4.69 -4.04
N THR A 94 -0.79 -5.56 -3.50
CA THR A 94 -0.64 -6.95 -3.97
C THR A 94 -1.93 -7.73 -3.78
N ALA A 95 -2.58 -7.61 -2.62
CA ALA A 95 -3.87 -8.25 -2.38
C ALA A 95 -4.93 -7.76 -3.37
N ALA A 96 -4.99 -6.45 -3.64
CA ALA A 96 -5.91 -5.86 -4.61
C ALA A 96 -5.62 -6.35 -6.05
N ALA A 97 -4.36 -6.42 -6.46
CA ALA A 97 -3.95 -6.87 -7.78
C ALA A 97 -4.20 -8.38 -7.96
N ALA A 98 -3.91 -9.20 -6.94
CA ALA A 98 -4.19 -10.63 -6.93
C ALA A 98 -5.70 -10.91 -7.08
N PHE A 99 -6.53 -10.16 -6.39
CA PHE A 99 -7.99 -10.22 -6.53
C PHE A 99 -8.45 -9.87 -7.95
N LEU A 100 -7.92 -8.80 -8.55
CA LEU A 100 -8.26 -8.41 -9.92
C LEU A 100 -7.93 -9.52 -10.93
N ARG A 101 -6.82 -10.20 -10.73
CA ARG A 101 -6.38 -11.33 -11.56
C ARG A 101 -7.08 -12.64 -11.26
N GLY A 102 -7.77 -12.76 -10.13
CA GLY A 102 -8.42 -13.98 -9.71
C GLY A 102 -7.43 -15.07 -9.28
N LEU A 103 -6.31 -14.69 -8.68
CA LEU A 103 -5.38 -15.67 -8.12
C LEU A 103 -6.04 -16.47 -7.01
N ASP A 104 -5.73 -17.75 -6.94
CA ASP A 104 -6.13 -18.59 -5.83
C ASP A 104 -5.36 -18.23 -4.53
N ALA A 105 -5.74 -18.86 -3.42
CA ALA A 105 -5.13 -18.59 -2.11
C ALA A 105 -3.63 -18.92 -2.09
N GLY A 106 -3.20 -19.99 -2.78
CA GLY A 106 -1.81 -20.40 -2.84
C GLY A 106 -0.95 -19.38 -3.58
N ALA A 107 -1.36 -18.98 -4.77
CA ALA A 107 -0.68 -17.97 -5.58
C ALA A 107 -0.71 -16.60 -4.89
N THR A 108 -1.84 -16.22 -4.25
CA THR A 108 -1.94 -14.97 -3.48
C THR A 108 -0.97 -14.96 -2.31
N ARG A 109 -0.83 -16.05 -1.57
CA ARG A 109 0.15 -16.18 -0.48
C ARG A 109 1.58 -15.99 -0.99
N VAL A 110 1.94 -16.61 -2.11
CA VAL A 110 3.26 -16.43 -2.73
C VAL A 110 3.47 -14.96 -3.12
N ALA A 111 2.48 -14.34 -3.78
CA ALA A 111 2.56 -12.93 -4.16
C ALA A 111 2.78 -12.00 -2.95
N LEU A 112 2.05 -12.22 -1.86
CA LEU A 112 2.18 -11.43 -0.63
C LEU A 112 3.56 -11.64 0.04
N SER A 113 4.06 -12.87 0.09
CA SER A 113 5.42 -13.15 0.58
C SER A 113 6.51 -12.49 -0.27
N LEU A 114 6.36 -12.47 -1.60
CA LEU A 114 7.26 -11.75 -2.52
C LEU A 114 7.18 -10.23 -2.29
N ALA A 115 5.97 -9.69 -2.12
CA ALA A 115 5.76 -8.26 -1.86
C ALA A 115 6.46 -7.80 -0.59
N ALA A 116 6.53 -8.63 0.44
CA ALA A 116 7.27 -8.34 1.66
C ALA A 116 8.76 -8.06 1.39
N SER A 117 9.35 -8.74 0.41
CA SER A 117 10.75 -8.52 -0.02
C SER A 117 10.94 -7.28 -0.90
N PHE A 118 9.86 -6.66 -1.39
CA PHE A 118 9.90 -5.45 -2.23
C PHE A 118 9.63 -4.17 -1.46
N THR A 119 9.44 -4.25 -0.15
CA THR A 119 9.19 -3.08 0.69
C THR A 119 10.43 -2.24 0.89
N GLY A 120 10.23 -0.97 1.14
CA GLY A 120 11.33 -0.07 1.48
C GLY A 120 11.01 1.37 1.13
N GLY A 121 11.48 2.26 1.99
CA GLY A 121 11.35 3.70 1.87
C GLY A 121 11.55 4.33 3.24
N VAL A 122 12.52 5.24 3.32
CA VAL A 122 12.96 5.81 4.59
C VAL A 122 12.48 7.25 4.75
N VAL A 123 12.13 7.61 5.98
CA VAL A 123 11.70 8.97 6.36
C VAL A 123 12.80 10.00 6.07
N ALA A 124 14.06 9.61 6.12
CA ALA A 124 15.20 10.49 5.78
C ALA A 124 15.11 11.11 4.38
N ASN A 125 14.32 10.53 3.48
CA ASN A 125 14.06 11.06 2.14
C ASN A 125 12.84 12.01 2.07
N PHE A 126 12.18 12.33 3.18
CA PHE A 126 11.08 13.28 3.18
C PHE A 126 11.58 14.69 2.83
N GLY A 127 10.71 15.48 2.17
CA GLY A 127 11.10 16.78 1.64
C GLY A 127 11.82 16.73 0.29
N SER A 128 12.00 15.54 -0.29
CA SER A 128 12.57 15.35 -1.62
C SER A 128 11.60 14.62 -2.56
N MET A 129 11.93 14.58 -3.86
CA MET A 129 11.15 13.82 -4.85
C MET A 129 11.12 12.30 -4.58
N ALA A 130 11.98 11.80 -3.71
CA ALA A 130 11.98 10.40 -3.31
C ALA A 130 10.73 10.02 -2.49
N LYS A 131 10.15 10.95 -1.69
CA LYS A 131 8.93 10.65 -0.93
C LYS A 131 7.75 10.26 -1.85
N PRO A 132 7.33 11.05 -2.85
CA PRO A 132 6.28 10.63 -3.76
C PRO A 132 6.65 9.38 -4.58
N MET A 133 7.90 9.20 -4.96
CA MET A 133 8.36 7.98 -5.64
C MET A 133 8.13 6.72 -4.78
N HIS A 134 8.16 6.81 -3.45
CA HIS A 134 7.85 5.67 -2.58
C HIS A 134 6.46 5.09 -2.86
N ALA A 135 5.44 5.93 -3.07
CA ALA A 135 4.08 5.48 -3.38
C ALA A 135 4.00 4.78 -4.74
N GLY A 136 4.60 5.38 -5.77
CA GLY A 136 4.67 4.77 -7.10
C GLY A 136 5.42 3.45 -7.10
N ARG A 137 6.54 3.37 -6.37
CA ARG A 137 7.29 2.14 -6.21
C ARG A 137 6.47 1.06 -5.50
N ALA A 138 5.75 1.40 -4.42
CA ALA A 138 4.89 0.47 -3.72
C ALA A 138 3.81 -0.12 -4.64
N ALA A 139 3.15 0.72 -5.44
CA ALA A 139 2.17 0.30 -6.43
C ALA A 139 2.77 -0.62 -7.51
N SER A 140 3.93 -0.27 -8.05
CA SER A 140 4.65 -1.06 -9.04
C SER A 140 5.12 -2.41 -8.48
N SER A 141 5.64 -2.42 -7.26
CA SER A 141 6.11 -3.63 -6.57
C SER A 141 5.00 -4.65 -6.38
N ALA A 142 3.78 -4.20 -6.10
CA ALA A 142 2.61 -5.06 -5.98
C ALA A 142 2.32 -5.83 -7.27
N ILE A 143 2.33 -5.14 -8.41
CA ILE A 143 2.12 -5.77 -9.72
C ILE A 143 3.27 -6.72 -10.07
N HIS A 144 4.50 -6.36 -9.70
CA HIS A 144 5.66 -7.23 -9.85
C HIS A 144 5.51 -8.54 -9.07
N ALA A 145 5.10 -8.44 -7.80
CA ALA A 145 4.89 -9.61 -6.95
C ALA A 145 3.86 -10.58 -7.54
N VAL A 146 2.74 -10.04 -8.06
CA VAL A 146 1.70 -10.85 -8.71
C VAL A 146 2.21 -11.47 -10.01
N ASN A 147 2.95 -10.71 -10.84
CA ASN A 147 3.56 -11.25 -12.06
C ASN A 147 4.49 -12.44 -11.78
N LEU A 148 5.32 -12.35 -10.75
CA LEU A 148 6.25 -13.40 -10.38
C LEU A 148 5.53 -14.63 -9.83
N ALA A 149 4.50 -14.45 -9.00
CA ALA A 149 3.69 -15.55 -8.49
C ALA A 149 3.00 -16.31 -9.63
N GLU A 150 2.41 -15.61 -10.62
CA GLU A 150 1.82 -16.23 -11.81
C GLU A 150 2.87 -16.95 -12.68
N ALA A 151 4.10 -16.44 -12.72
CA ALA A 151 5.19 -17.08 -13.45
C ALA A 151 5.79 -18.31 -12.73
N GLY A 152 5.24 -18.70 -11.57
CA GLY A 152 5.68 -19.85 -10.82
C GLY A 152 6.89 -19.62 -9.91
N PHE A 153 7.21 -18.35 -9.59
CA PHE A 153 8.19 -18.04 -8.55
C PHE A 153 7.72 -18.58 -7.19
N THR A 154 8.67 -19.03 -6.40
CA THR A 154 8.43 -19.50 -5.04
C THR A 154 8.82 -18.42 -4.03
N ALA A 155 8.19 -18.47 -2.85
CA ALA A 155 8.52 -17.62 -1.71
C ALA A 155 8.44 -18.42 -0.43
N GLY A 156 8.93 -17.85 0.67
CA GLY A 156 8.74 -18.41 2.00
C GLY A 156 7.25 -18.59 2.31
N GLU A 157 6.93 -19.54 3.15
CA GLU A 157 5.53 -19.87 3.48
C GLU A 157 4.80 -18.68 4.10
N ASP A 158 5.47 -17.92 4.98
CA ASP A 158 4.95 -16.70 5.60
C ASP A 158 6.02 -15.60 5.63
N GLY A 159 6.16 -14.84 4.56
CA GLY A 159 7.08 -13.70 4.50
C GLY A 159 6.61 -12.49 5.32
N ILE A 160 5.39 -12.50 5.85
CA ILE A 160 4.80 -11.38 6.59
C ILE A 160 4.85 -11.62 8.11
N GLY A 161 4.26 -12.70 8.59
CA GLY A 161 4.06 -12.97 10.02
C GLY A 161 5.13 -13.83 10.68
N ALA A 162 6.03 -14.46 9.91
CA ALA A 162 7.12 -15.28 10.47
C ALA A 162 7.99 -14.49 11.49
N PRO A 163 8.71 -15.19 12.38
CA PRO A 163 9.59 -14.54 13.38
C PRO A 163 10.65 -13.62 12.77
N ASP A 164 11.07 -13.90 11.56
CA ASP A 164 12.01 -13.13 10.73
C ASP A 164 11.33 -12.50 9.50
N GLY A 165 10.00 -12.44 9.52
CA GLY A 165 9.18 -11.85 8.46
C GLY A 165 9.08 -10.33 8.55
N LEU A 166 8.31 -9.75 7.61
CA LEU A 166 8.17 -8.31 7.43
C LEU A 166 7.74 -7.58 8.70
N LEU A 167 6.70 -8.07 9.39
CA LEU A 167 6.16 -7.41 10.58
C LEU A 167 7.21 -7.31 11.69
N ALA A 168 7.96 -8.37 11.93
CA ALA A 168 9.03 -8.37 12.91
C ALA A 168 10.18 -7.43 12.52
N ALA A 169 10.58 -7.44 11.24
CA ALA A 169 11.66 -6.59 10.73
C ALA A 169 11.31 -5.09 10.79
N LEU A 170 10.05 -4.72 10.59
CA LEU A 170 9.59 -3.33 10.61
C LEU A 170 9.27 -2.81 12.01
N SER A 171 8.95 -3.69 12.97
CA SER A 171 8.51 -3.28 14.31
C SER A 171 9.58 -2.43 15.02
N PRO A 172 9.24 -1.21 15.51
CA PRO A 172 10.19 -0.35 16.20
C PRO A 172 10.76 -0.97 17.46
N HIS A 173 9.93 -1.67 18.23
CA HIS A 173 10.28 -2.22 19.54
C HIS A 173 10.05 -3.73 19.64
N GLY A 174 9.81 -4.42 18.53
CA GLY A 174 9.58 -5.87 18.51
C GLY A 174 8.26 -6.32 19.13
N SER A 175 7.29 -5.38 19.30
CA SER A 175 6.00 -5.64 19.98
C SER A 175 4.85 -5.92 19.01
N VAL A 176 5.13 -6.07 17.73
CA VAL A 176 4.12 -6.32 16.70
C VAL A 176 3.39 -7.64 16.95
N ASN A 177 2.06 -7.61 16.78
CA ASN A 177 1.26 -8.85 16.80
C ASN A 177 1.42 -9.57 15.45
N ARG A 178 1.93 -10.82 15.52
CA ARG A 178 2.14 -11.69 14.36
C ARG A 178 1.12 -12.81 14.24
N ASP A 179 0.15 -12.88 15.16
CA ASP A 179 -0.91 -13.91 15.12
C ASP A 179 -1.75 -13.81 13.85
N ALA A 180 -2.46 -14.88 13.53
CA ALA A 180 -3.37 -14.89 12.40
C ALA A 180 -4.47 -13.83 12.55
N ALA A 181 -4.89 -13.25 11.43
CA ALA A 181 -6.01 -12.30 11.40
C ALA A 181 -7.33 -13.01 11.78
N THR A 182 -8.04 -12.42 12.72
CA THR A 182 -9.31 -13.00 13.22
C THR A 182 -10.55 -12.20 12.84
N GLY A 183 -10.37 -10.98 12.35
CA GLY A 183 -11.48 -10.04 12.09
C GLY A 183 -11.76 -9.75 10.61
N LEU A 184 -10.98 -10.29 9.69
CA LEU A 184 -11.17 -10.04 8.26
C LEU A 184 -12.53 -10.57 7.78
N GLY A 185 -13.24 -9.71 7.04
CA GLY A 185 -14.58 -10.04 6.51
C GLY A 185 -15.74 -9.85 7.49
N SER A 186 -15.48 -9.58 8.78
CA SER A 186 -16.51 -9.31 9.78
C SER A 186 -16.51 -7.88 10.29
N ARG A 187 -15.35 -7.25 10.40
CA ARG A 187 -15.17 -5.84 10.72
C ARG A 187 -14.44 -5.15 9.58
N TRP A 188 -14.95 -4.04 9.11
CA TRP A 188 -14.45 -3.32 7.95
C TRP A 188 -13.78 -2.02 8.37
N PHE A 189 -12.48 -1.87 8.08
CA PHE A 189 -11.74 -0.64 8.33
C PHE A 189 -12.26 0.52 7.49
N SER A 190 -12.71 0.26 6.27
CA SER A 190 -13.33 1.24 5.40
C SER A 190 -14.56 1.94 6.00
N THR A 191 -15.23 1.30 6.97
CA THR A 191 -16.37 1.87 7.67
C THR A 191 -16.02 2.41 9.06
N THR A 192 -15.07 1.80 9.76
CA THR A 192 -14.71 2.17 11.14
C THR A 192 -13.54 3.15 11.22
N THR A 193 -12.73 3.21 10.18
CA THR A 193 -11.53 4.05 10.10
C THR A 193 -11.43 4.65 8.69
N PRO A 194 -12.40 5.54 8.33
CA PRO A 194 -12.50 6.05 6.96
C PRO A 194 -11.32 6.96 6.61
N LEU A 195 -11.10 7.12 5.31
CA LEU A 195 -10.10 8.04 4.78
C LEU A 195 -10.36 9.49 5.22
N ILE A 196 -9.29 10.20 5.47
CA ILE A 196 -9.29 11.63 5.72
C ILE A 196 -8.75 12.32 4.47
N PHE A 197 -9.59 13.13 3.82
CA PHE A 197 -9.19 13.93 2.66
C PHE A 197 -8.48 15.21 3.11
N LYS A 198 -7.35 15.49 2.50
CA LYS A 198 -6.57 16.69 2.81
C LYS A 198 -7.25 17.95 2.29
N LYS A 199 -7.25 19.00 3.11
CA LYS A 199 -7.74 20.33 2.75
C LYS A 199 -6.68 21.16 2.01
N TYR A 200 -5.39 20.92 2.31
CA TYR A 200 -4.25 21.65 1.76
C TYR A 200 -3.23 20.71 1.10
N PRO A 201 -2.55 21.15 0.03
CA PRO A 201 -1.51 20.36 -0.64
C PRO A 201 -0.19 20.40 0.13
N VAL A 202 -0.22 19.89 1.36
CA VAL A 202 0.95 19.83 2.25
C VAL A 202 0.84 18.62 3.19
N CYS A 203 1.89 18.35 3.94
CA CYS A 203 1.89 17.36 5.01
C CYS A 203 0.72 17.58 5.98
N PHE A 204 0.00 16.53 6.33
CA PHE A 204 -1.21 16.63 7.17
C PHE A 204 -0.97 17.31 8.52
N SER A 205 0.22 17.15 9.10
CA SER A 205 0.61 17.82 10.35
C SER A 205 0.59 19.35 10.27
N SER A 206 0.69 19.91 9.05
CA SER A 206 0.67 21.37 8.85
C SER A 206 -0.74 21.95 8.71
N HIS A 207 -1.79 21.12 8.57
CA HIS A 207 -3.15 21.59 8.36
C HIS A 207 -3.67 22.44 9.54
N ARG A 208 -3.49 21.94 10.78
CA ARG A 208 -3.93 22.66 12.00
C ARG A 208 -3.23 24.03 12.18
N PRO A 209 -1.89 24.14 12.03
CA PRO A 209 -1.24 25.45 12.02
C PRO A 209 -1.77 26.39 10.92
N ILE A 210 -2.07 25.87 9.72
CA ILE A 210 -2.63 26.71 8.65
C ILE A 210 -4.03 27.19 9.02
N ASP A 211 -4.91 26.32 9.49
CA ASP A 211 -6.25 26.72 9.94
C ASP A 211 -6.17 27.80 11.03
N ALA A 212 -5.29 27.59 12.03
CA ALA A 212 -5.12 28.55 13.14
C ALA A 212 -4.58 29.93 12.73
N ILE A 213 -3.99 30.05 11.53
CA ILE A 213 -3.54 31.36 11.00
C ILE A 213 -4.64 32.01 10.17
N LEU A 214 -5.52 31.20 9.55
CA LEU A 214 -6.59 31.70 8.67
C LEU A 214 -7.87 32.09 9.43
N ASP A 215 -8.09 31.57 10.65
CA ASP A 215 -9.18 31.94 11.56
C ASP A 215 -8.85 33.22 12.34
#